data_021f0fa0e0824fbb4034b7ac17fc08cc
#
_entry.id   021f0fa0e0824fbb4034b7ac17fc08cc
#
_cell.length_a   1.000
_cell.length_b   1.000
_cell.length_c   1.000
_cell.angle_alpha   90.00
_cell.angle_beta   90.00
_cell.angle_gamma   90.00
#
_symmetry.space_group_name_H-M   'P 1'
#
loop_
_entity.id
_entity.type
_entity.pdbx_description
1 polymer ?
#
loop_
_entity_poly.entity_id
_entity_poly.type
_entity_poly.pdbx_seq_one_letter_code
_entity_poly.pdbx_strand_id
1 'polypeptide(L)'
;AADALLDSSSPDPPSGADGLLLLADGTRYRGRLFGAPVIAEGELVFTTGMTGYQESLTDPSFAGQILTFTWPLLGNYGVHSGASESAGVWPRGVVCRQLMEVPDHRDSIGSVHDLLFAHGVPGIQEIDTRELTRRVREHGTVLCIFGPAEAEREMLVRLDEMTPPDAEDLVAEVTCDEAVIINPGAVDKEGKPLPRLAAIDCGVKHNILRELAQRFEVVWCPATTTFDEILKWEPDSFFASNGPGDPAHSGAATTARDSLAAAVRAGLPVMGICLGHQLMGLAAGLRTYKLRYGHRGANQPVVDLETGRVYITSQNHGFAVEDPDKGMLAPHPSGACSARGRNELEAPFKVRYVNANDRTVEGLDLIGKRAFTIQYHPEACP
;
A
#
# COMPACT_ATOMS: atom_id res chain seq x y z
N ALA A 1 7.59 6.06 12.81
CA ALA A 1 8.81 6.00 12.00
C ALA A 1 9.73 7.20 12.32
N ALA A 2 9.24 8.46 12.27
CA ALA A 2 10.05 9.65 12.53
C ALA A 2 10.62 9.69 13.97
N ASP A 3 9.94 9.13 14.96
CA ASP A 3 10.38 9.11 16.35
C ASP A 3 11.66 8.27 16.57
N ALA A 4 11.93 7.30 15.68
CA ALA A 4 13.15 6.50 15.74
C ALA A 4 14.41 7.30 15.43
N LEU A 5 14.30 8.45 14.76
CA LEU A 5 15.42 9.33 14.43
C LEU A 5 15.96 10.11 15.64
N LEU A 6 15.15 10.28 16.69
CA LEU A 6 15.52 11.06 17.85
C LEU A 6 16.53 10.33 18.78
N ASP A 7 16.62 9.00 18.66
CA ASP A 7 17.45 8.14 19.52
C ASP A 7 18.73 7.57 18.84
N SER A 8 18.91 7.76 17.52
CA SER A 8 20.04 7.17 16.78
C SER A 8 20.98 8.22 16.22
N SER A 9 22.26 8.22 16.67
CA SER A 9 23.33 8.83 15.88
C SER A 9 23.64 7.87 14.72
N SER A 10 23.10 8.13 13.52
CA SER A 10 23.57 7.44 12.32
C SER A 10 25.06 7.72 12.12
N PRO A 11 25.87 6.73 11.73
CA PRO A 11 27.21 7.02 11.24
C PRO A 11 27.06 7.96 10.01
N ASP A 12 28.06 8.82 9.79
CA ASP A 12 28.13 9.61 8.56
C ASP A 12 27.77 8.72 7.38
N PRO A 13 26.86 9.17 6.47
CA PRO A 13 26.46 8.35 5.33
C PRO A 13 27.74 7.84 4.68
N PRO A 14 27.90 6.51 4.51
CA PRO A 14 29.05 6.03 3.79
C PRO A 14 29.00 6.73 2.44
N SER A 15 30.02 7.56 2.16
CA SER A 15 30.14 8.26 0.89
C SER A 15 30.20 7.20 -0.22
N GLY A 16 29.00 6.70 -0.57
CA GLY A 16 28.65 5.85 -1.67
C GLY A 16 29.52 4.62 -1.86
N ALA A 17 29.32 3.57 -1.08
CA ALA A 17 29.78 2.25 -1.50
C ALA A 17 29.18 1.90 -2.86
N ASP A 18 29.99 1.30 -3.77
CA ASP A 18 29.52 0.89 -5.08
C ASP A 18 28.38 -0.14 -4.94
N GLY A 19 27.25 0.18 -5.53
CA GLY A 19 26.05 -0.65 -5.51
C GLY A 19 25.74 -1.26 -6.87
N LEU A 20 25.08 -2.41 -6.85
CA LEU A 20 24.60 -3.09 -8.03
C LEU A 20 23.13 -3.49 -7.85
N LEU A 21 22.27 -3.08 -8.79
CA LEU A 21 20.89 -3.54 -8.90
C LEU A 21 20.81 -4.56 -10.03
N LEU A 22 20.27 -5.74 -9.72
CA LEU A 22 20.06 -6.84 -10.63
C LEU A 22 18.56 -7.10 -10.80
N LEU A 23 18.08 -7.22 -12.03
CA LEU A 23 16.72 -7.63 -12.34
C LEU A 23 16.70 -9.10 -12.78
N ALA A 24 15.61 -9.79 -12.51
CA ALA A 24 15.43 -11.21 -12.86
C ALA A 24 15.54 -11.49 -14.39
N ASP A 25 15.40 -10.46 -15.24
CA ASP A 25 15.61 -10.58 -16.69
C ASP A 25 17.10 -10.46 -17.10
N GLY A 26 18.02 -10.37 -16.13
CA GLY A 26 19.45 -10.26 -16.34
C GLY A 26 19.98 -8.83 -16.49
N THR A 27 19.12 -7.82 -16.44
CA THR A 27 19.53 -6.40 -16.54
C THR A 27 20.28 -5.96 -15.28
N ARG A 28 21.29 -5.12 -15.46
CA ARG A 28 22.16 -4.63 -14.39
C ARG A 28 22.26 -3.11 -14.42
N TYR A 29 22.19 -2.50 -13.23
CA TYR A 29 22.42 -1.06 -13.04
C TYR A 29 23.45 -0.86 -11.93
N ARG A 30 24.44 -0.01 -12.18
CA ARG A 30 25.40 0.42 -11.17
C ARG A 30 24.93 1.72 -10.55
N GLY A 31 25.17 1.85 -9.24
CA GLY A 31 24.80 3.04 -8.47
C GLY A 31 25.59 3.13 -7.18
N ARG A 32 25.13 3.96 -6.26
CA ARG A 32 25.74 4.15 -4.94
C ARG A 32 24.71 3.82 -3.85
N LEU A 33 25.14 3.10 -2.83
CA LEU A 33 24.29 2.68 -1.73
C LEU A 33 24.08 3.81 -0.71
N PHE A 34 22.92 3.82 -0.07
CA PHE A 34 22.58 4.65 1.08
C PHE A 34 21.57 3.88 1.98
N GLY A 35 21.20 4.47 3.14
CA GLY A 35 20.38 3.77 4.13
C GLY A 35 21.12 2.64 4.81
N ALA A 36 20.48 1.54 5.13
CA ALA A 36 21.10 0.40 5.81
C ALA A 36 22.07 -0.37 4.90
N PRO A 37 23.23 -0.85 5.40
CA PRO A 37 24.22 -1.57 4.61
C PRO A 37 23.86 -3.07 4.47
N VAL A 38 22.68 -3.37 3.92
CA VAL A 38 22.17 -4.72 3.72
C VAL A 38 21.75 -4.93 2.27
N ILE A 39 21.57 -6.18 1.86
CA ILE A 39 21.01 -6.54 0.56
C ILE A 39 19.49 -6.48 0.64
N ALA A 40 18.84 -5.85 -0.34
CA ALA A 40 17.40 -5.84 -0.51
C ALA A 40 16.97 -6.71 -1.68
N GLU A 41 15.85 -7.41 -1.50
CA GLU A 41 15.20 -8.20 -2.54
C GLU A 41 13.70 -7.99 -2.51
N GLY A 42 13.05 -7.97 -3.67
CA GLY A 42 11.60 -7.74 -3.77
C GLY A 42 11.13 -7.50 -5.19
N GLU A 43 9.87 -7.15 -5.31
CA GLU A 43 9.29 -6.77 -6.60
C GLU A 43 9.55 -5.28 -6.88
N LEU A 44 10.13 -5.00 -8.05
CA LEU A 44 10.40 -3.63 -8.48
C LEU A 44 9.13 -2.93 -8.92
N VAL A 45 8.81 -1.85 -8.22
CA VAL A 45 7.67 -0.96 -8.55
C VAL A 45 8.13 0.48 -8.62
N PHE A 46 7.29 1.38 -9.16
CA PHE A 46 7.60 2.80 -9.19
C PHE A 46 6.42 3.65 -8.77
N THR A 47 6.71 4.82 -8.20
CA THR A 47 5.73 5.88 -7.95
C THR A 47 6.03 7.12 -8.79
N THR A 48 4.98 7.81 -9.24
CA THR A 48 5.08 9.07 -10.00
C THR A 48 4.85 10.32 -9.16
N GLY A 49 4.71 10.16 -7.84
CA GLY A 49 4.60 11.28 -6.90
C GLY A 49 5.84 12.16 -6.93
N MET A 50 5.64 13.49 -6.98
CA MET A 50 6.73 14.47 -6.90
C MET A 50 7.05 14.88 -5.46
N THR A 51 6.08 14.67 -4.57
CA THR A 51 6.11 14.95 -3.12
C THR A 51 5.54 13.74 -2.38
N GLY A 52 5.58 13.75 -1.05
CA GLY A 52 5.01 12.67 -0.25
C GLY A 52 5.88 11.41 -0.22
N TYR A 53 7.20 11.56 -0.30
CA TYR A 53 8.08 10.40 -0.25
C TYR A 53 8.10 9.74 1.13
N GLN A 54 7.98 10.51 2.22
CA GLN A 54 7.92 9.95 3.57
C GLN A 54 6.63 9.15 3.76
N GLU A 55 5.50 9.68 3.30
CA GLU A 55 4.21 9.01 3.27
C GLU A 55 4.29 7.70 2.47
N SER A 56 4.94 7.73 1.30
CA SER A 56 5.16 6.53 0.48
C SER A 56 6.08 5.51 1.17
N LEU A 57 7.17 5.95 1.82
CA LEU A 57 8.10 5.07 2.53
C LEU A 57 7.45 4.40 3.74
N THR A 58 6.49 5.07 4.38
CA THR A 58 5.81 4.59 5.58
C THR A 58 4.40 4.01 5.30
N ASP A 59 3.99 3.91 4.02
CA ASP A 59 2.74 3.24 3.60
C ASP A 59 2.93 1.72 3.61
N PRO A 60 2.20 0.98 4.48
CA PRO A 60 2.30 -0.48 4.56
C PRO A 60 1.98 -1.19 3.24
N SER A 61 1.24 -0.56 2.33
CA SER A 61 0.92 -1.13 1.00
C SER A 61 2.14 -1.34 0.12
N PHE A 62 3.34 -0.82 0.48
CA PHE A 62 4.60 -1.11 -0.20
C PHE A 62 5.39 -2.29 0.39
N ALA A 63 4.88 -3.01 1.39
CA ALA A 63 5.55 -4.20 1.91
C ALA A 63 5.84 -5.21 0.79
N GLY A 64 7.00 -5.87 0.86
CA GLY A 64 7.46 -6.81 -0.16
C GLY A 64 8.06 -6.18 -1.43
N GLN A 65 8.02 -4.85 -1.59
CA GLN A 65 8.38 -4.14 -2.82
C GLN A 65 9.70 -3.38 -2.70
N ILE A 66 10.42 -3.23 -3.82
CA ILE A 66 11.50 -2.27 -4.00
C ILE A 66 10.92 -1.05 -4.73
N LEU A 67 10.88 0.08 -4.02
CA LEU A 67 10.20 1.29 -4.50
C LEU A 67 11.14 2.21 -5.27
N THR A 68 10.84 2.44 -6.55
CA THR A 68 11.53 3.42 -7.38
C THR A 68 10.81 4.75 -7.39
N PHE A 69 11.49 5.82 -7.01
CA PHE A 69 11.02 7.20 -7.17
C PHE A 69 11.38 7.70 -8.56
N THR A 70 10.35 8.04 -9.37
CA THR A 70 10.56 8.57 -10.72
C THR A 70 10.98 10.04 -10.72
N TRP A 71 10.64 10.78 -9.66
CA TRP A 71 11.12 12.14 -9.48
C TRP A 71 12.63 12.14 -9.18
N PRO A 72 13.43 13.00 -9.83
CA PRO A 72 14.89 12.90 -9.78
C PRO A 72 15.50 13.09 -8.40
N LEU A 73 14.93 13.96 -7.57
CA LEU A 73 15.45 14.31 -6.25
C LEU A 73 14.61 13.65 -5.15
N LEU A 74 15.26 12.89 -4.29
CA LEU A 74 14.65 12.29 -3.10
C LEU A 74 15.24 12.93 -1.84
N GLY A 75 14.40 13.33 -0.87
CA GLY A 75 14.85 13.81 0.43
C GLY A 75 15.10 15.31 0.53
N ASN A 76 14.76 16.11 -0.47
CA ASN A 76 15.03 17.56 -0.53
C ASN A 76 14.42 18.37 0.63
N TYR A 77 13.25 17.97 1.16
CA TYR A 77 12.64 18.63 2.34
C TYR A 77 12.79 17.83 3.63
N GLY A 78 13.55 16.72 3.63
CA GLY A 78 13.83 15.92 4.81
C GLY A 78 12.65 15.07 5.29
N VAL A 79 12.72 14.65 6.55
CA VAL A 79 11.71 13.88 7.26
C VAL A 79 11.04 14.77 8.30
N HIS A 80 9.71 14.66 8.43
CA HIS A 80 8.90 15.52 9.32
C HIS A 80 8.16 14.69 10.36
N SER A 81 7.97 15.26 11.56
CA SER A 81 7.08 14.68 12.55
C SER A 81 5.63 14.70 12.05
N GLY A 82 4.92 13.59 12.20
CA GLY A 82 3.49 13.49 11.82
C GLY A 82 3.20 13.23 10.34
N ALA A 83 4.19 13.22 9.45
CA ALA A 83 4.01 12.86 8.04
C ALA A 83 4.05 11.35 7.78
N SER A 84 4.45 10.55 8.77
CA SER A 84 4.47 9.09 8.63
C SER A 84 3.06 8.49 8.64
N GLU A 85 2.84 7.55 7.73
CA GLU A 85 1.57 6.83 7.58
C GLU A 85 1.49 5.55 8.42
N SER A 86 2.61 5.17 9.06
CA SER A 86 2.68 4.08 10.04
C SER A 86 3.93 4.20 10.92
N ALA A 87 4.12 3.24 11.83
CA ALA A 87 5.30 3.19 12.70
C ALA A 87 6.58 2.72 11.96
N GLY A 88 6.46 2.03 10.81
CA GLY A 88 7.56 1.42 10.07
C GLY A 88 7.88 2.11 8.74
N VAL A 89 8.97 1.65 8.11
CA VAL A 89 9.30 1.85 6.70
C VAL A 89 9.13 0.49 6.02
N TRP A 90 8.27 0.39 5.02
CA TRP A 90 7.78 -0.89 4.53
C TRP A 90 8.38 -1.37 3.20
N PRO A 91 8.76 -0.49 2.25
CA PRO A 91 9.52 -0.97 1.10
C PRO A 91 10.77 -1.73 1.56
N ARG A 92 11.03 -2.89 0.95
CA ARG A 92 12.25 -3.67 1.23
C ARG A 92 13.52 -2.96 0.77
N GLY A 93 13.37 -1.97 -0.12
CA GLY A 93 14.48 -1.14 -0.59
C GLY A 93 13.98 0.03 -1.42
N VAL A 94 14.87 1.00 -1.63
CA VAL A 94 14.56 2.26 -2.32
C VAL A 94 15.51 2.50 -3.47
N VAL A 95 14.96 2.89 -4.63
CA VAL A 95 15.73 3.26 -5.82
C VAL A 95 15.42 4.70 -6.20
N CYS A 96 16.45 5.53 -6.38
CA CYS A 96 16.27 6.91 -6.83
C CYS A 96 17.37 7.36 -7.79
N ARG A 97 17.15 8.50 -8.44
CA ARG A 97 18.17 9.12 -9.29
C ARG A 97 19.23 9.82 -8.44
N GLN A 98 18.78 10.59 -7.44
CA GLN A 98 19.66 11.34 -6.55
C GLN A 98 19.00 11.51 -5.18
N LEU A 99 19.75 11.15 -4.15
CA LEU A 99 19.42 11.44 -2.76
C LEU A 99 20.00 12.80 -2.37
N MET A 100 19.20 13.59 -1.66
CA MET A 100 19.68 14.81 -1.00
C MET A 100 20.22 14.43 0.39
N GLU A 101 21.53 14.61 0.58
CA GLU A 101 22.22 14.29 1.84
C GLU A 101 21.83 15.26 2.95
N VAL A 102 21.70 16.55 2.60
CA VAL A 102 21.32 17.61 3.55
C VAL A 102 19.99 18.19 3.11
N PRO A 103 18.90 17.89 3.84
CA PRO A 103 17.61 18.46 3.53
C PRO A 103 17.56 19.95 3.84
N ASP A 104 16.80 20.71 3.04
CA ASP A 104 16.61 22.15 3.21
C ASP A 104 15.14 22.46 3.49
N HIS A 105 14.70 22.25 4.73
CA HIS A 105 13.38 22.64 5.20
C HIS A 105 13.40 22.88 6.71
N ARG A 106 12.72 23.95 7.16
CA ARG A 106 12.71 24.40 8.57
C ARG A 106 12.18 23.36 9.56
N ASP A 107 11.23 22.51 9.12
CA ASP A 107 10.56 21.52 9.96
C ASP A 107 11.20 20.13 9.79
N SER A 108 12.33 20.02 9.07
CA SER A 108 13.05 18.75 8.91
C SER A 108 13.68 18.33 10.23
N ILE A 109 13.46 17.07 10.62
CA ILE A 109 14.03 16.42 11.80
C ILE A 109 15.13 15.41 11.44
N GLY A 110 15.39 15.18 10.15
CA GLY A 110 16.43 14.27 9.67
C GLY A 110 16.36 14.09 8.16
N SER A 111 17.29 13.31 7.63
CA SER A 111 17.35 12.96 6.21
C SER A 111 16.59 11.67 5.92
N VAL A 112 16.33 11.41 4.63
CA VAL A 112 15.80 10.10 4.19
C VAL A 112 16.83 9.00 4.43
N HIS A 113 18.15 9.29 4.33
CA HIS A 113 19.18 8.33 4.70
C HIS A 113 19.02 7.84 6.14
N ASP A 114 18.88 8.78 7.09
CA ASP A 114 18.71 8.47 8.52
C ASP A 114 17.45 7.64 8.78
N LEU A 115 16.33 8.03 8.15
CA LEU A 115 15.07 7.30 8.26
C LEU A 115 15.22 5.84 7.81
N LEU A 116 15.79 5.62 6.63
CA LEU A 116 16.00 4.28 6.09
C LEU A 116 16.98 3.48 6.94
N PHE A 117 18.09 4.11 7.38
CA PHE A 117 19.08 3.47 8.23
C PHE A 117 18.47 3.01 9.56
N ALA A 118 17.70 3.87 10.23
CA ALA A 118 17.05 3.56 11.51
C ALA A 118 16.04 2.39 11.41
N HIS A 119 15.47 2.16 10.22
CA HIS A 119 14.54 1.06 9.96
C HIS A 119 15.17 -0.14 9.25
N GLY A 120 16.49 -0.18 9.06
CA GLY A 120 17.19 -1.29 8.43
C GLY A 120 16.90 -1.44 6.93
N VAL A 121 16.44 -0.38 6.26
CA VAL A 121 16.09 -0.40 4.84
C VAL A 121 17.22 0.18 4.00
N PRO A 122 17.73 -0.54 2.97
CA PRO A 122 18.74 -0.04 2.07
C PRO A 122 18.17 0.82 0.95
N GLY A 123 19.02 1.65 0.36
CA GLY A 123 18.70 2.41 -0.84
C GLY A 123 19.84 2.37 -1.84
N ILE A 124 19.52 2.60 -3.13
CA ILE A 124 20.51 2.77 -4.20
C ILE A 124 20.16 4.00 -5.04
N GLN A 125 21.12 4.86 -5.26
CA GLN A 125 21.01 6.08 -6.06
C GLN A 125 21.91 6.05 -7.30
N GLU A 126 21.84 7.11 -8.12
CA GLU A 126 22.53 7.27 -9.40
C GLU A 126 22.01 6.31 -10.49
N ILE A 127 20.82 5.72 -10.26
CA ILE A 127 20.14 4.87 -11.21
C ILE A 127 19.39 5.70 -12.26
N ASP A 128 19.38 5.28 -13.51
CA ASP A 128 18.47 5.83 -14.54
C ASP A 128 17.04 5.35 -14.26
N THR A 129 16.36 6.05 -13.33
CA THR A 129 14.99 5.74 -12.92
C THR A 129 13.97 5.92 -14.05
N ARG A 130 14.28 6.74 -15.07
CA ARG A 130 13.44 6.90 -16.26
C ARG A 130 13.49 5.66 -17.14
N GLU A 131 14.69 5.14 -17.43
CA GLU A 131 14.83 3.91 -18.18
C GLU A 131 14.20 2.73 -17.45
N LEU A 132 14.48 2.62 -16.14
CA LEU A 132 13.91 1.58 -15.29
C LEU A 132 12.37 1.61 -15.27
N THR A 133 11.77 2.80 -15.14
CA THR A 133 10.30 2.97 -15.19
C THR A 133 9.72 2.57 -16.55
N ARG A 134 10.36 2.96 -17.65
CA ARG A 134 9.92 2.55 -19.00
C ARG A 134 9.92 1.04 -19.14
N ARG A 135 10.97 0.37 -18.65
CA ARG A 135 11.11 -1.09 -18.67
C ARG A 135 9.97 -1.77 -17.90
N VAL A 136 9.68 -1.31 -16.67
CA VAL A 136 8.56 -1.84 -15.88
C VAL A 136 7.21 -1.62 -16.57
N ARG A 137 7.00 -0.49 -17.22
CA ARG A 137 5.76 -0.23 -17.98
C ARG A 137 5.62 -1.13 -19.22
N GLU A 138 6.71 -1.43 -19.91
CA GLU A 138 6.71 -2.23 -21.13
C GLU A 138 6.60 -3.73 -20.83
N HIS A 139 7.26 -4.22 -19.79
CA HIS A 139 7.38 -5.65 -19.51
C HIS A 139 6.59 -6.13 -18.28
N GLY A 140 6.15 -5.23 -17.41
CA GLY A 140 5.52 -5.51 -16.11
C GLY A 140 6.52 -5.36 -14.97
N THR A 141 6.01 -5.50 -13.74
CA THR A 141 6.87 -5.56 -12.54
C THR A 141 7.78 -6.80 -12.62
N VAL A 142 8.96 -6.70 -12.04
CA VAL A 142 10.01 -7.72 -12.11
C VAL A 142 10.65 -7.90 -10.75
N LEU A 143 11.03 -9.12 -10.42
CA LEU A 143 11.84 -9.39 -9.22
C LEU A 143 13.22 -8.77 -9.39
N CYS A 144 13.71 -8.18 -8.33
CA CYS A 144 15.03 -7.58 -8.32
C CYS A 144 15.69 -7.69 -6.94
N ILE A 145 17.02 -7.54 -6.97
CA ILE A 145 17.86 -7.52 -5.78
C ILE A 145 18.93 -6.45 -5.96
N PHE A 146 19.27 -5.74 -4.89
CA PHE A 146 20.41 -4.84 -4.93
C PHE A 146 21.19 -4.85 -3.61
N GLY A 147 22.47 -4.49 -3.70
CA GLY A 147 23.39 -4.43 -2.58
C GLY A 147 24.79 -4.06 -3.03
N PRO A 148 25.81 -4.32 -2.18
CA PRO A 148 27.21 -4.08 -2.53
C PRO A 148 27.62 -4.79 -3.82
N ALA A 149 28.37 -4.09 -4.71
CA ALA A 149 28.74 -4.65 -5.99
C ALA A 149 29.64 -5.91 -5.87
N GLU A 150 30.41 -6.00 -4.79
CA GLU A 150 31.22 -7.19 -4.48
C GLU A 150 30.39 -8.44 -4.13
N ALA A 151 29.12 -8.26 -3.72
CA ALA A 151 28.21 -9.35 -3.42
C ALA A 151 27.43 -9.89 -4.67
N GLU A 152 27.80 -9.48 -5.89
CA GLU A 152 27.08 -9.84 -7.12
C GLU A 152 26.80 -11.34 -7.22
N ARG A 153 27.77 -12.20 -6.90
CA ARG A 153 27.59 -13.66 -6.99
C ARG A 153 26.52 -14.19 -6.01
N GLU A 154 26.52 -13.66 -4.78
CA GLU A 154 25.50 -14.01 -3.79
C GLU A 154 24.12 -13.54 -4.24
N MET A 155 24.04 -12.28 -4.69
CA MET A 155 22.79 -11.70 -5.19
C MET A 155 22.20 -12.48 -6.37
N LEU A 156 23.03 -12.97 -7.30
CA LEU A 156 22.54 -13.79 -8.42
C LEU A 156 21.93 -15.12 -7.97
N VAL A 157 22.54 -15.77 -6.98
CA VAL A 157 21.99 -17.01 -6.41
C VAL A 157 20.66 -16.74 -5.73
N ARG A 158 20.59 -15.71 -4.87
CA ARG A 158 19.35 -15.32 -4.18
C ARG A 158 18.24 -14.94 -5.16
N LEU A 159 18.58 -14.19 -6.22
CA LEU A 159 17.61 -13.76 -7.23
C LEU A 159 16.99 -14.94 -7.99
N ASP A 160 17.76 -16.00 -8.26
CA ASP A 160 17.28 -17.23 -8.93
C ASP A 160 16.33 -18.05 -8.03
N GLU A 161 16.51 -17.95 -6.69
CA GLU A 161 15.70 -18.64 -5.69
C GLU A 161 14.50 -17.80 -5.18
N MET A 162 14.42 -16.51 -5.58
CA MET A 162 13.37 -15.62 -5.10
C MET A 162 11.97 -16.06 -5.51
N THR A 163 11.06 -16.02 -4.55
CA THR A 163 9.62 -16.11 -4.80
C THR A 163 9.00 -14.71 -4.87
N PRO A 164 7.96 -14.51 -5.71
CA PRO A 164 7.24 -13.24 -5.72
C PRO A 164 6.65 -12.90 -4.34
N PRO A 165 6.71 -11.64 -3.88
CA PRO A 165 6.12 -11.22 -2.60
C PRO A 165 4.62 -11.52 -2.47
N ASP A 166 3.90 -11.66 -3.58
CA ASP A 166 2.47 -12.04 -3.58
C ASP A 166 2.22 -13.45 -3.00
N ALA A 167 3.26 -14.29 -2.90
CA ALA A 167 3.20 -15.60 -2.25
C ALA A 167 3.32 -15.53 -0.73
N GLU A 168 3.62 -14.37 -0.17
CA GLU A 168 3.79 -14.14 1.27
C GLU A 168 2.50 -13.56 1.87
N ASP A 169 2.24 -13.83 3.16
CA ASP A 169 1.12 -13.20 3.90
C ASP A 169 1.53 -11.80 4.38
N LEU A 170 1.67 -10.87 3.43
CA LEU A 170 2.09 -9.51 3.73
C LEU A 170 1.10 -8.74 4.62
N VAL A 171 -0.18 -9.11 4.62
CA VAL A 171 -1.17 -8.53 5.53
C VAL A 171 -0.85 -8.89 6.98
N ALA A 172 -0.42 -10.14 7.23
CA ALA A 172 0.00 -10.57 8.57
C ALA A 172 1.26 -9.83 9.08
N GLU A 173 2.13 -9.35 8.16
CA GLU A 173 3.34 -8.61 8.53
C GLU A 173 3.04 -7.16 8.96
N VAL A 174 1.98 -6.54 8.40
CA VAL A 174 1.71 -5.11 8.56
C VAL A 174 0.55 -4.79 9.50
N THR A 175 -0.28 -5.76 9.84
CA THR A 175 -1.43 -5.59 10.73
C THR A 175 -0.99 -5.30 12.17
N CYS A 176 -1.84 -4.61 12.95
CA CYS A 176 -1.56 -4.37 14.36
C CYS A 176 -1.61 -5.68 15.17
N ASP A 177 -0.87 -5.72 16.28
CA ASP A 177 -0.76 -6.92 17.14
C ASP A 177 -2.05 -7.17 17.95
N GLU A 178 -2.70 -6.09 18.42
CA GLU A 178 -3.88 -6.14 19.27
C GLU A 178 -4.88 -5.04 18.95
N ALA A 179 -6.13 -5.24 19.35
CA ALA A 179 -7.17 -4.25 19.14
C ALA A 179 -7.00 -3.05 20.08
N VAL A 180 -7.10 -1.84 19.53
CA VAL A 180 -6.97 -0.56 20.24
C VAL A 180 -8.19 0.31 19.96
N ILE A 181 -8.75 0.94 20.99
CA ILE A 181 -9.82 1.94 20.83
C ILE A 181 -9.17 3.31 20.71
N ILE A 182 -9.33 3.94 19.55
CA ILE A 182 -8.90 5.31 19.30
C ILE A 182 -10.01 6.24 19.74
N ASN A 183 -9.68 7.29 20.52
CA ASN A 183 -10.58 8.31 21.06
C ASN A 183 -11.79 7.76 21.86
N PRO A 184 -11.55 6.89 22.86
CA PRO A 184 -12.63 6.27 23.64
C PRO A 184 -13.51 7.32 24.31
N GLY A 185 -14.83 7.15 24.20
CA GLY A 185 -15.82 8.06 24.79
C GLY A 185 -15.93 9.41 24.07
N ALA A 186 -15.45 9.52 22.82
CA ALA A 186 -15.56 10.75 22.05
C ALA A 186 -17.03 11.14 21.80
N VAL A 187 -17.27 12.44 21.81
CA VAL A 187 -18.60 13.04 21.59
C VAL A 187 -18.56 14.05 20.46
N ASP A 188 -19.71 14.27 19.83
CA ASP A 188 -19.88 15.33 18.85
C ASP A 188 -19.97 16.73 19.50
N LYS A 189 -20.20 17.76 18.68
CA LYS A 189 -20.29 19.16 19.14
C LYS A 189 -21.49 19.41 20.06
N GLU A 190 -22.49 18.56 20.00
CA GLU A 190 -23.70 18.59 20.83
C GLU A 190 -23.56 17.74 22.10
N GLY A 191 -22.42 17.07 22.30
CA GLY A 191 -22.15 16.21 23.48
C GLY A 191 -22.73 14.80 23.37
N LYS A 192 -23.18 14.37 22.17
CA LYS A 192 -23.66 13.02 21.92
C LYS A 192 -22.48 12.10 21.61
N PRO A 193 -22.45 10.85 22.14
CA PRO A 193 -21.42 9.88 21.79
C PRO A 193 -21.31 9.68 20.28
N LEU A 194 -20.07 9.66 19.77
CA LEU A 194 -19.81 9.29 18.37
C LEU A 194 -20.17 7.82 18.14
N PRO A 195 -20.65 7.47 16.93
CA PRO A 195 -20.89 6.07 16.60
C PRO A 195 -19.58 5.29 16.59
N ARG A 196 -19.66 4.00 16.90
CA ARG A 196 -18.48 3.11 16.94
C ARG A 196 -18.23 2.46 15.58
N LEU A 197 -17.00 2.55 15.11
CA LEU A 197 -16.52 1.94 13.87
C LEU A 197 -15.54 0.82 14.19
N ALA A 198 -15.81 -0.41 13.75
CA ALA A 198 -14.80 -1.45 13.72
C ALA A 198 -13.98 -1.31 12.44
N ALA A 199 -12.69 -1.04 12.59
CA ALA A 199 -11.73 -0.86 11.50
C ALA A 199 -10.74 -2.03 11.48
N ILE A 200 -10.88 -2.92 10.50
CA ILE A 200 -9.93 -4.02 10.27
C ILE A 200 -8.68 -3.47 9.61
N ASP A 201 -7.55 -3.78 10.24
CA ASP A 201 -6.21 -3.36 9.84
C ASP A 201 -5.56 -4.39 8.90
N CYS A 202 -5.61 -4.10 7.61
CA CYS A 202 -4.84 -4.84 6.62
C CYS A 202 -3.52 -4.14 6.22
N GLY A 203 -3.12 -3.12 6.99
CA GLY A 203 -2.02 -2.20 6.69
C GLY A 203 -2.51 -0.76 6.59
N VAL A 204 -3.32 -0.33 7.56
CA VAL A 204 -4.00 0.97 7.55
C VAL A 204 -3.01 2.13 7.64
N LYS A 205 -3.19 3.14 6.81
CA LYS A 205 -2.46 4.40 6.94
C LYS A 205 -2.99 5.23 8.11
N HIS A 206 -2.08 5.83 8.85
CA HIS A 206 -2.43 6.67 10.00
C HIS A 206 -3.36 7.82 9.62
N ASN A 207 -3.28 8.35 8.39
CA ASN A 207 -4.19 9.41 7.97
C ASN A 207 -5.63 8.91 7.83
N ILE A 208 -5.86 7.67 7.42
CA ILE A 208 -7.19 7.06 7.43
C ILE A 208 -7.75 7.04 8.87
N LEU A 209 -6.95 6.57 9.84
CA LEU A 209 -7.37 6.54 11.24
C LEU A 209 -7.67 7.94 11.78
N ARG A 210 -6.83 8.95 11.44
CA ARG A 210 -7.05 10.36 11.82
C ARG A 210 -8.38 10.91 11.28
N GLU A 211 -8.68 10.62 10.00
CA GLU A 211 -9.94 11.06 9.38
C GLU A 211 -11.17 10.34 9.95
N LEU A 212 -11.07 9.04 10.20
CA LEU A 212 -12.14 8.27 10.84
C LEU A 212 -12.40 8.72 12.28
N ALA A 213 -11.35 8.96 13.05
CA ALA A 213 -11.44 9.39 14.45
C ALA A 213 -12.13 10.76 14.65
N GLN A 214 -12.23 11.59 13.61
CA GLN A 214 -13.01 12.83 13.67
C GLN A 214 -14.53 12.59 13.74
N ARG A 215 -15.01 11.40 13.37
CA ARG A 215 -16.44 11.09 13.18
C ARG A 215 -16.90 9.87 13.95
N PHE A 216 -15.95 9.04 14.41
CA PHE A 216 -16.21 7.75 15.05
C PHE A 216 -15.34 7.56 16.30
N GLU A 217 -15.84 6.78 17.26
CA GLU A 217 -14.98 6.03 18.15
C GLU A 217 -14.49 4.81 17.37
N VAL A 218 -13.17 4.70 17.11
CA VAL A 218 -12.63 3.67 16.22
C VAL A 218 -12.06 2.52 17.03
N VAL A 219 -12.59 1.32 16.82
CA VAL A 219 -11.96 0.07 17.26
C VAL A 219 -11.05 -0.41 16.14
N TRP A 220 -9.76 -0.09 16.25
CA TRP A 220 -8.73 -0.53 15.33
C TRP A 220 -8.27 -1.93 15.72
N CYS A 221 -8.48 -2.93 14.88
CA CYS A 221 -8.27 -4.34 15.21
C CYS A 221 -7.51 -5.09 14.10
N PRO A 222 -6.76 -6.15 14.48
CA PRO A 222 -6.00 -6.96 13.53
C PRO A 222 -6.83 -7.53 12.38
N ALA A 223 -6.22 -7.75 11.22
CA ALA A 223 -6.84 -8.40 10.07
C ALA A 223 -7.37 -9.82 10.38
N THR A 224 -6.79 -10.47 11.37
CA THR A 224 -7.19 -11.80 11.83
C THR A 224 -8.39 -11.83 12.78
N THR A 225 -8.94 -10.65 13.12
CA THR A 225 -10.11 -10.56 14.02
C THR A 225 -11.37 -11.06 13.32
N THR A 226 -12.01 -12.07 13.90
CA THR A 226 -13.25 -12.64 13.38
C THR A 226 -14.44 -11.71 13.61
N PHE A 227 -15.50 -11.86 12.80
CA PHE A 227 -16.71 -11.05 12.95
C PHE A 227 -17.38 -11.23 14.31
N ASP A 228 -17.37 -12.45 14.90
CA ASP A 228 -17.91 -12.71 16.23
C ASP A 228 -17.13 -11.98 17.34
N GLU A 229 -15.83 -11.80 17.17
CA GLU A 229 -15.03 -10.98 18.07
C GLU A 229 -15.33 -9.50 17.91
N ILE A 230 -15.50 -9.03 16.67
CA ILE A 230 -15.87 -7.64 16.35
C ILE A 230 -17.21 -7.28 16.99
N LEU A 231 -18.19 -8.17 16.96
CA LEU A 231 -19.51 -7.93 17.56
C LEU A 231 -19.46 -7.68 19.09
N LYS A 232 -18.42 -8.14 19.79
CA LYS A 232 -18.25 -7.87 21.24
C LYS A 232 -18.03 -6.39 21.55
N TRP A 233 -17.59 -5.60 20.57
CA TRP A 233 -17.46 -4.15 20.70
C TRP A 233 -18.73 -3.38 20.30
N GLU A 234 -19.79 -4.08 19.89
CA GLU A 234 -21.07 -3.47 19.49
C GLU A 234 -20.90 -2.33 18.46
N PRO A 235 -20.26 -2.58 17.30
CA PRO A 235 -20.00 -1.53 16.31
C PRO A 235 -21.27 -1.11 15.57
N ASP A 236 -21.40 0.19 15.31
CA ASP A 236 -22.43 0.76 14.44
C ASP A 236 -22.09 0.65 12.94
N SER A 237 -20.83 0.44 12.62
CA SER A 237 -20.31 0.37 11.24
C SER A 237 -18.99 -0.39 11.15
N PHE A 238 -18.62 -0.77 9.93
CA PHE A 238 -17.43 -1.58 9.64
C PHE A 238 -16.59 -0.94 8.53
N PHE A 239 -15.27 -1.01 8.68
CA PHE A 239 -14.30 -0.50 7.71
C PHE A 239 -13.21 -1.55 7.45
N ALA A 240 -12.89 -1.79 6.17
CA ALA A 240 -11.73 -2.58 5.76
C ALA A 240 -10.69 -1.67 5.10
N SER A 241 -9.49 -1.69 5.63
CA SER A 241 -8.43 -0.76 5.24
C SER A 241 -7.71 -1.14 3.94
N ASN A 242 -6.81 -0.28 3.50
CA ASN A 242 -5.77 -0.57 2.53
C ASN A 242 -4.78 -1.60 3.07
N GLY A 243 -3.91 -2.12 2.19
CA GLY A 243 -2.85 -3.06 2.56
C GLY A 243 -2.10 -3.63 1.37
N PRO A 244 -1.03 -4.39 1.63
CA PRO A 244 -0.17 -5.00 0.62
C PRO A 244 -0.66 -6.37 0.15
N GLY A 245 0.02 -6.90 -0.87
CA GLY A 245 -0.06 -8.30 -1.30
C GLY A 245 -1.21 -8.65 -2.22
N ASP A 246 -1.39 -9.95 -2.45
CA ASP A 246 -2.50 -10.49 -3.23
C ASP A 246 -3.75 -10.57 -2.35
N PRO A 247 -4.87 -9.90 -2.71
CA PRO A 247 -6.12 -9.97 -1.95
C PRO A 247 -6.71 -11.38 -1.86
N ALA A 248 -6.31 -12.29 -2.75
CA ALA A 248 -6.74 -13.69 -2.76
C ALA A 248 -5.82 -14.63 -1.97
N HIS A 249 -4.75 -14.10 -1.36
CA HIS A 249 -3.85 -14.92 -0.55
C HIS A 249 -4.59 -15.56 0.65
N SER A 250 -4.27 -16.83 0.93
CA SER A 250 -4.84 -17.57 2.07
C SER A 250 -4.11 -17.16 3.36
N GLY A 251 -4.72 -16.37 4.20
CA GLY A 251 -4.12 -15.90 5.45
C GLY A 251 -4.96 -14.79 6.09
N ALA A 252 -4.30 -13.77 6.63
CA ALA A 252 -4.95 -12.65 7.30
C ALA A 252 -5.97 -11.93 6.39
N ALA A 253 -5.66 -11.76 5.08
CA ALA A 253 -6.58 -11.19 4.10
C ALA A 253 -7.90 -12.00 3.97
N THR A 254 -7.84 -13.32 4.06
CA THR A 254 -9.04 -14.18 4.02
C THR A 254 -9.95 -13.93 5.22
N THR A 255 -9.39 -13.85 6.44
CA THR A 255 -10.18 -13.56 7.65
C THR A 255 -10.81 -12.16 7.58
N ALA A 256 -10.07 -11.18 7.12
CA ALA A 256 -10.58 -9.82 6.91
C ALA A 256 -11.75 -9.79 5.89
N ARG A 257 -11.63 -10.53 4.77
CA ARG A 257 -12.70 -10.69 3.77
C ARG A 257 -13.94 -11.35 4.38
N ASP A 258 -13.78 -12.42 5.11
CA ASP A 258 -14.89 -13.17 5.70
C ASP A 258 -15.62 -12.32 6.75
N SER A 259 -14.89 -11.55 7.57
CA SER A 259 -15.46 -10.61 8.53
C SER A 259 -16.19 -9.45 7.84
N LEU A 260 -15.64 -8.90 6.73
CA LEU A 260 -16.29 -7.91 5.91
C LEU A 260 -17.61 -8.45 5.32
N ALA A 261 -17.59 -9.65 4.75
CA ALA A 261 -18.79 -10.27 4.19
C ALA A 261 -19.87 -10.52 5.25
N ALA A 262 -19.47 -10.95 6.45
CA ALA A 262 -20.36 -11.13 7.59
C ALA A 262 -20.99 -9.80 8.04
N ALA A 263 -20.22 -8.72 8.10
CA ALA A 263 -20.70 -7.37 8.43
C ALA A 263 -21.76 -6.88 7.43
N VAL A 264 -21.56 -7.10 6.12
CA VAL A 264 -22.55 -6.79 5.08
C VAL A 264 -23.83 -7.60 5.27
N ARG A 265 -23.73 -8.92 5.53
CA ARG A 265 -24.89 -9.77 5.78
C ARG A 265 -25.65 -9.37 7.03
N ALA A 266 -24.95 -8.99 8.08
CA ALA A 266 -25.52 -8.47 9.33
C ALA A 266 -26.21 -7.10 9.16
N GLY A 267 -26.05 -6.43 8.02
CA GLY A 267 -26.67 -5.14 7.71
C GLY A 267 -25.95 -3.93 8.27
N LEU A 268 -24.73 -4.09 8.76
CA LEU A 268 -23.88 -2.95 9.12
C LEU A 268 -23.58 -2.08 7.90
N PRO A 269 -23.43 -0.76 8.05
CA PRO A 269 -22.77 0.07 7.06
C PRO A 269 -21.33 -0.37 6.89
N VAL A 270 -20.88 -0.58 5.64
CA VAL A 270 -19.54 -1.06 5.34
C VAL A 270 -18.86 -0.15 4.32
N MET A 271 -17.62 0.23 4.59
CA MET A 271 -16.73 0.89 3.63
C MET A 271 -15.42 0.11 3.50
N GLY A 272 -14.88 0.03 2.28
CA GLY A 272 -13.55 -0.53 2.02
C GLY A 272 -12.70 0.40 1.16
N ILE A 273 -11.41 0.53 1.51
CA ILE A 273 -10.43 1.31 0.73
C ILE A 273 -9.34 0.38 0.22
N CYS A 274 -8.96 0.51 -1.06
CA CYS A 274 -7.84 -0.15 -1.73
C CYS A 274 -7.93 -1.69 -1.56
N LEU A 275 -7.15 -2.32 -0.68
CA LEU A 275 -7.28 -3.75 -0.40
C LEU A 275 -8.71 -4.10 0.09
N GLY A 276 -9.33 -3.28 0.94
CA GLY A 276 -10.72 -3.47 1.38
C GLY A 276 -11.73 -3.46 0.23
N HIS A 277 -11.49 -2.69 -0.85
CA HIS A 277 -12.28 -2.76 -2.08
C HIS A 277 -12.09 -4.11 -2.78
N GLN A 278 -10.86 -4.60 -2.87
CA GLN A 278 -10.55 -5.87 -3.52
C GLN A 278 -11.13 -7.07 -2.75
N LEU A 279 -11.07 -7.03 -1.41
CA LEU A 279 -11.71 -8.02 -0.54
C LEU A 279 -13.25 -8.04 -0.72
N MET A 280 -13.87 -6.86 -0.87
CA MET A 280 -15.30 -6.76 -1.19
C MET A 280 -15.60 -7.37 -2.56
N GLY A 281 -14.75 -7.14 -3.56
CA GLY A 281 -14.88 -7.74 -4.89
C GLY A 281 -14.83 -9.27 -4.84
N LEU A 282 -13.87 -9.84 -4.09
CA LEU A 282 -13.77 -11.28 -3.87
C LEU A 282 -15.01 -11.83 -3.14
N ALA A 283 -15.48 -11.16 -2.09
CA ALA A 283 -16.70 -11.53 -1.36
C ALA A 283 -17.96 -11.44 -2.24
N ALA A 284 -17.98 -10.52 -3.22
CA ALA A 284 -19.02 -10.44 -4.25
C ALA A 284 -18.94 -11.56 -5.30
N GLY A 285 -17.91 -12.42 -5.23
CA GLY A 285 -17.69 -13.52 -6.18
C GLY A 285 -16.92 -13.11 -7.43
N LEU A 286 -16.42 -11.88 -7.51
CA LEU A 286 -15.58 -11.42 -8.60
C LEU A 286 -14.15 -11.97 -8.46
N ARG A 287 -13.39 -11.89 -9.55
CA ARG A 287 -11.96 -12.19 -9.53
C ARG A 287 -11.13 -10.93 -9.25
N THR A 288 -9.96 -11.12 -8.65
CA THR A 288 -8.89 -10.13 -8.65
C THR A 288 -7.76 -10.59 -9.56
N TYR A 289 -7.02 -9.65 -10.12
CA TYR A 289 -5.90 -9.93 -11.01
C TYR A 289 -4.79 -8.89 -10.83
N LYS A 290 -3.56 -9.33 -11.05
CA LYS A 290 -2.38 -8.48 -10.98
C LYS A 290 -2.28 -7.59 -12.22
N LEU A 291 -2.20 -6.28 -12.01
CA LEU A 291 -1.92 -5.32 -13.07
C LEU A 291 -0.47 -5.44 -13.55
N ARG A 292 -0.22 -5.08 -14.80
CA ARG A 292 1.12 -5.16 -15.38
C ARG A 292 2.17 -4.39 -14.56
N TYR A 293 1.84 -3.17 -14.11
CA TYR A 293 2.74 -2.33 -13.32
C TYR A 293 2.03 -1.60 -12.17
N GLY A 294 0.73 -1.80 -12.00
CA GLY A 294 -0.09 -1.16 -10.97
C GLY A 294 -0.35 0.33 -11.20
N HIS A 295 -1.15 0.92 -10.32
CA HIS A 295 -1.38 2.37 -10.25
C HIS A 295 -0.74 2.92 -8.99
N ARG A 296 0.28 3.80 -9.15
CA ARG A 296 0.98 4.44 -8.03
C ARG A 296 1.29 5.89 -8.34
N GLY A 297 0.76 6.79 -7.51
CA GLY A 297 0.92 8.24 -7.65
C GLY A 297 -0.36 9.01 -7.38
N ALA A 298 -0.26 10.34 -7.33
CA ALA A 298 -1.35 11.25 -6.96
C ALA A 298 -2.08 11.86 -8.19
N ASN A 299 -1.97 11.25 -9.36
CA ASN A 299 -2.47 11.79 -10.62
C ASN A 299 -3.33 10.80 -11.42
N GLN A 300 -4.01 9.88 -10.74
CA GLN A 300 -4.85 8.86 -11.38
C GLN A 300 -6.27 9.38 -11.58
N PRO A 301 -6.75 9.51 -12.84
CA PRO A 301 -8.09 10.02 -13.10
C PRO A 301 -9.13 8.91 -12.96
N VAL A 302 -10.16 9.15 -12.15
CA VAL A 302 -11.28 8.23 -11.89
C VAL A 302 -12.59 8.86 -12.32
N VAL A 303 -13.38 8.12 -13.09
CA VAL A 303 -14.71 8.52 -13.57
C VAL A 303 -15.78 7.95 -12.66
N ASP A 304 -16.63 8.79 -12.13
CA ASP A 304 -17.92 8.41 -11.53
C ASP A 304 -18.94 8.11 -12.64
N LEU A 305 -19.34 6.86 -12.76
CA LEU A 305 -20.26 6.41 -13.83
C LEU A 305 -21.68 6.93 -13.67
N GLU A 306 -22.10 7.36 -12.47
CA GLU A 306 -23.44 7.95 -12.29
C GLU A 306 -23.51 9.41 -12.66
N THR A 307 -22.46 10.19 -12.33
CA THR A 307 -22.46 11.63 -12.54
C THR A 307 -21.67 12.06 -13.77
N GLY A 308 -20.83 11.18 -14.33
CA GLY A 308 -19.89 11.49 -15.40
C GLY A 308 -18.71 12.37 -14.97
N ARG A 309 -18.59 12.68 -13.69
CA ARG A 309 -17.49 13.51 -13.17
C ARG A 309 -16.19 12.73 -13.14
N VAL A 310 -15.09 13.45 -13.36
CA VAL A 310 -13.71 12.91 -13.24
C VAL A 310 -13.06 13.52 -12.01
N TYR A 311 -12.48 12.67 -11.19
CA TYR A 311 -11.69 13.04 -10.03
C TYR A 311 -10.23 12.63 -10.25
N ILE A 312 -9.29 13.48 -9.85
CA ILE A 312 -7.89 13.11 -9.78
C ILE A 312 -7.64 12.52 -8.40
N THR A 313 -7.10 11.32 -8.37
CA THR A 313 -6.98 10.53 -7.14
C THR A 313 -5.55 10.11 -6.88
N SER A 314 -5.24 9.84 -5.60
CA SER A 314 -4.02 9.16 -5.19
C SER A 314 -4.27 7.66 -5.15
N GLN A 315 -3.34 6.87 -5.69
CA GLN A 315 -3.45 5.41 -5.75
C GLN A 315 -2.12 4.73 -5.42
N ASN A 316 -2.21 3.56 -4.82
CA ASN A 316 -1.08 2.65 -4.60
C ASN A 316 -1.59 1.22 -4.55
N HIS A 317 -1.73 0.57 -5.71
CA HIS A 317 -2.16 -0.82 -5.78
C HIS A 317 -1.57 -1.55 -6.99
N GLY A 318 -1.28 -2.85 -6.80
CA GLY A 318 -0.80 -3.76 -7.85
C GLY A 318 -1.88 -4.70 -8.38
N PHE A 319 -2.99 -4.84 -7.66
CA PHE A 319 -4.12 -5.69 -8.04
C PHE A 319 -5.36 -4.87 -8.33
N ALA A 320 -6.27 -5.45 -9.13
CA ALA A 320 -7.56 -4.86 -9.48
C ALA A 320 -8.67 -5.91 -9.45
N VAL A 321 -9.91 -5.46 -9.28
CA VAL A 321 -11.12 -6.28 -9.39
C VAL A 321 -11.54 -6.36 -10.85
N GLU A 322 -11.98 -7.55 -11.32
CA GLU A 322 -12.53 -7.70 -12.66
C GLU A 322 -13.81 -6.87 -12.87
N ASP A 323 -13.97 -6.32 -14.07
CA ASP A 323 -15.24 -5.72 -14.47
C ASP A 323 -16.25 -6.86 -14.76
N PRO A 324 -17.38 -6.96 -14.04
CA PRO A 324 -18.34 -8.05 -14.21
C PRO A 324 -18.90 -8.15 -15.63
N ASP A 325 -18.97 -7.03 -16.36
CA ASP A 325 -19.54 -6.94 -17.71
C ASP A 325 -18.49 -7.08 -18.82
N LYS A 326 -17.24 -6.72 -18.55
CA LYS A 326 -16.18 -6.66 -19.56
C LYS A 326 -15.02 -7.65 -19.32
N GLY A 327 -14.99 -8.26 -18.12
CA GLY A 327 -13.91 -9.14 -17.72
C GLY A 327 -12.67 -8.39 -17.22
N MET A 328 -11.52 -9.06 -17.29
CA MET A 328 -10.25 -8.51 -16.82
C MET A 328 -9.53 -7.78 -17.95
N LEU A 329 -8.84 -6.71 -17.61
CA LEU A 329 -7.80 -6.14 -18.47
C LEU A 329 -6.63 -7.13 -18.59
N ALA A 330 -5.69 -6.84 -19.51
CA ALA A 330 -4.50 -7.69 -19.66
C ALA A 330 -3.73 -7.76 -18.32
N PRO A 331 -3.70 -8.94 -17.67
CA PRO A 331 -3.01 -9.11 -16.39
C PRO A 331 -1.49 -9.10 -16.57
N HIS A 332 -0.80 -9.04 -15.43
CA HIS A 332 0.65 -9.20 -15.37
C HIS A 332 1.09 -10.55 -16.01
N PRO A 333 2.24 -10.62 -16.68
CA PRO A 333 2.74 -11.87 -17.29
C PRO A 333 2.88 -13.05 -16.33
N SER A 334 3.05 -12.82 -15.03
CA SER A 334 3.05 -13.88 -14.01
C SER A 334 1.71 -14.61 -13.88
N GLY A 335 0.63 -14.07 -14.47
CA GLY A 335 -0.67 -14.71 -14.49
C GLY A 335 -1.39 -14.75 -13.15
N ALA A 336 -0.94 -14.00 -12.15
CA ALA A 336 -1.59 -13.94 -10.84
C ALA A 336 -3.04 -13.44 -11.00
N CYS A 337 -3.99 -14.35 -10.84
CA CYS A 337 -5.43 -14.12 -10.97
C CYS A 337 -6.17 -15.11 -10.07
N SER A 338 -7.09 -14.59 -9.24
CA SER A 338 -7.93 -15.43 -8.40
C SER A 338 -9.02 -16.17 -9.21
N ALA A 339 -9.54 -17.25 -8.66
CA ALA A 339 -10.72 -17.91 -9.21
C ALA A 339 -11.98 -17.08 -8.95
N ARG A 340 -12.98 -17.15 -9.86
CA ARG A 340 -14.29 -16.57 -9.59
C ARG A 340 -15.00 -17.38 -8.51
N GLY A 341 -15.43 -16.71 -7.45
CA GLY A 341 -16.11 -17.29 -6.31
C GLY A 341 -17.65 -17.25 -6.40
N ARG A 342 -18.29 -17.65 -5.31
CA ARG A 342 -19.71 -17.41 -5.07
C ARG A 342 -19.89 -16.03 -4.45
N ASN A 343 -20.99 -15.35 -4.77
CA ASN A 343 -21.37 -14.10 -4.09
C ASN A 343 -21.77 -14.39 -2.64
N GLU A 344 -20.87 -14.12 -1.71
CA GLU A 344 -21.06 -14.32 -0.27
C GLU A 344 -21.78 -13.15 0.40
N LEU A 345 -21.93 -12.02 -0.29
CA LEU A 345 -22.60 -10.82 0.22
C LEU A 345 -24.11 -10.95 0.20
N GLU A 346 -24.65 -11.90 -0.56
CA GLU A 346 -26.08 -12.11 -0.76
C GLU A 346 -26.80 -10.82 -1.22
N ALA A 347 -26.10 -9.98 -1.96
CA ALA A 347 -26.56 -8.69 -2.46
C ALA A 347 -26.03 -8.45 -3.87
N PRO A 348 -26.83 -7.85 -4.78
CA PRO A 348 -26.34 -7.38 -6.05
C PRO A 348 -25.43 -6.17 -5.85
N PHE A 349 -24.53 -5.94 -6.81
CA PHE A 349 -23.61 -4.81 -6.80
C PHE A 349 -23.56 -4.16 -8.19
N LYS A 350 -23.01 -2.95 -8.25
CA LYS A 350 -22.70 -2.23 -9.48
C LYS A 350 -21.30 -1.63 -9.41
N VAL A 351 -20.66 -1.53 -10.56
CA VAL A 351 -19.43 -0.72 -10.69
C VAL A 351 -19.82 0.75 -10.65
N ARG A 352 -19.27 1.49 -9.68
CA ARG A 352 -19.52 2.91 -9.49
C ARG A 352 -18.43 3.77 -10.13
N TYR A 353 -17.18 3.40 -9.92
CA TYR A 353 -16.02 4.14 -10.35
C TYR A 353 -15.12 3.31 -11.24
N VAL A 354 -14.54 3.95 -12.26
CA VAL A 354 -13.55 3.33 -13.16
C VAL A 354 -12.40 4.30 -13.43
N ASN A 355 -11.19 3.78 -13.61
CA ASN A 355 -10.06 4.57 -14.06
C ASN A 355 -10.30 5.09 -15.49
N ALA A 356 -10.03 6.36 -15.74
CA ALA A 356 -10.27 6.97 -17.05
C ALA A 356 -9.27 6.50 -18.12
N ASN A 357 -8.07 6.07 -17.72
CA ASN A 357 -7.02 5.67 -18.65
C ASN A 357 -7.22 4.26 -19.19
N ASP A 358 -7.51 3.29 -18.33
CA ASP A 358 -7.52 1.87 -18.68
C ASP A 358 -8.80 1.13 -18.32
N ARG A 359 -9.77 1.82 -17.69
CA ARG A 359 -11.07 1.25 -17.30
C ARG A 359 -11.02 0.23 -16.17
N THR A 360 -9.93 0.16 -15.41
CA THR A 360 -9.85 -0.60 -14.17
C THR A 360 -11.01 -0.22 -13.24
N VAL A 361 -11.60 -1.21 -12.56
CA VAL A 361 -12.67 -0.97 -11.56
C VAL A 361 -12.07 -0.26 -10.35
N GLU A 362 -12.64 0.90 -10.04
CA GLU A 362 -12.16 1.79 -8.98
C GLU A 362 -13.17 1.93 -7.82
N GLY A 363 -14.31 1.27 -7.90
CA GLY A 363 -15.28 1.24 -6.81
C GLY A 363 -16.53 0.47 -7.12
N LEU A 364 -17.11 -0.11 -6.06
CA LEU A 364 -18.32 -0.90 -6.07
C LEU A 364 -19.35 -0.32 -5.08
N ASP A 365 -20.60 -0.23 -5.51
CA ASP A 365 -21.76 -0.01 -4.64
C ASP A 365 -22.59 -1.28 -4.52
N LEU A 366 -22.98 -1.66 -3.31
CA LEU A 366 -23.90 -2.77 -3.08
C LEU A 366 -25.35 -2.27 -3.13
N ILE A 367 -26.17 -2.89 -3.98
CA ILE A 367 -27.57 -2.50 -4.18
C ILE A 367 -28.41 -3.02 -3.00
N GLY A 368 -29.15 -2.11 -2.37
CA GLY A 368 -30.00 -2.45 -1.22
C GLY A 368 -29.26 -2.65 0.11
N LYS A 369 -27.96 -2.40 0.15
CA LYS A 369 -27.13 -2.42 1.36
C LYS A 369 -26.43 -1.06 1.54
N ARG A 370 -26.13 -0.69 2.78
CA ARG A 370 -25.31 0.49 3.09
C ARG A 370 -23.82 0.15 2.99
N ALA A 371 -23.37 -0.29 1.80
CA ALA A 371 -22.02 -0.74 1.61
C ALA A 371 -21.48 -0.26 0.25
N PHE A 372 -20.28 0.33 0.28
CA PHE A 372 -19.57 0.78 -0.90
C PHE A 372 -18.06 0.69 -0.70
N THR A 373 -17.33 0.67 -1.79
CA THR A 373 -15.86 0.61 -1.73
C THR A 373 -15.21 1.45 -2.82
N ILE A 374 -13.99 1.88 -2.56
CA ILE A 374 -13.15 2.63 -3.49
C ILE A 374 -11.73 2.07 -3.52
N GLN A 375 -11.14 2.01 -4.72
CA GLN A 375 -9.78 1.52 -4.91
C GLN A 375 -8.72 2.60 -4.57
N TYR A 376 -9.06 3.86 -4.79
CA TYR A 376 -8.18 5.00 -4.54
C TYR A 376 -8.21 5.47 -3.08
N HIS A 377 -7.27 6.34 -2.73
CA HIS A 377 -7.04 6.86 -1.38
C HIS A 377 -7.61 8.28 -1.22
N PRO A 378 -8.84 8.43 -0.67
CA PRO A 378 -9.46 9.76 -0.49
C PRO A 378 -8.85 10.55 0.65
N GLU A 379 -8.14 9.88 1.55
CA GLU A 379 -7.47 10.47 2.71
C GLU A 379 -6.14 11.14 2.35
N ALA A 380 -5.61 10.90 1.14
CA ALA A 380 -4.32 11.44 0.75
C ALA A 380 -4.37 12.97 0.68
N CYS A 381 -3.47 13.60 1.42
CA CYS A 381 -3.20 15.04 1.39
C CYS A 381 -1.75 15.23 0.95
N PRO A 382 -1.46 15.21 -0.38
CA PRO A 382 -0.11 15.33 -0.90
C PRO A 382 0.45 16.76 -0.77
#